data_7e5fac8f52cded6732c24673a31316ad
#
_entry.id   7e5fac8f52cded6732c24673a31316ad
#
_cell.length_a   1.000
_cell.length_b   1.000
_cell.length_c   1.000
_cell.angle_alpha   90.00
_cell.angle_beta   90.00
_cell.angle_gamma   90.00
#
_symmetry.space_group_name_H-M   'P 1'
#
loop_
_entity.id
_entity.type
_entity.pdbx_description
1 polymer ?
#
loop_
_entity_poly.entity_id
_entity_poly.type
_entity_poly.pdbx_seq_one_letter_code
_entity_poly.pdbx_strand_id
1 'polypeptide(L)'
;MFHYIDGGADDEVTLRRNTAAYEDYDLQPSFLNPVDKIDTRINLFGKNLDIPFFIAPTGMSRLFHHTKENAVARAADKHGTAYTLSTLGTASLEEIAKETDGPKMFQIYILKNRELTKEFVSRCKDANYDALCLTVDTPMAGNRERDKITGMTMPPRFTFKSLLSFALHPSWSFNLLLHPDFRLANVAHRVDALANSTMSLIEYVNSQFDRTVSWDDVAWLIQEWNGPFIIKGLLTADDAKRAKDVGASGVMISNHGGRQLDGTPAPIDCIASMREAVGNDLELIVDGGIRRGTHILKALALGADAVSIGKAYLYGLGAGGQKGVELVLEMLRNELERGMALLGVSSISKLSNKYIQKRL
;
A
#
# COMPACT_ATOMS: atom_id res chain seq x y z
N MET A 1 -6.68 1.59 -18.17
CA MET A 1 -6.44 0.87 -16.92
C MET A 1 -4.96 0.74 -16.59
N PHE A 2 -4.13 0.19 -17.48
CA PHE A 2 -2.68 0.10 -17.25
C PHE A 2 -2.06 1.45 -16.83
N HIS A 3 -2.31 2.52 -17.57
CA HIS A 3 -1.78 3.85 -17.26
C HIS A 3 -2.22 4.38 -15.89
N TYR A 4 -3.41 4.00 -15.42
CA TYR A 4 -3.87 4.37 -14.08
C TYR A 4 -3.04 3.71 -12.97
N ILE A 5 -2.67 2.43 -13.13
CA ILE A 5 -1.77 1.75 -12.17
C ILE A 5 -0.35 2.33 -12.28
N ASP A 6 0.15 2.41 -13.51
CA ASP A 6 1.55 2.69 -13.82
C ASP A 6 1.91 4.16 -13.60
N GLY A 7 0.97 5.08 -13.81
CA GLY A 7 1.18 6.52 -13.78
C GLY A 7 1.51 7.09 -12.40
N GLY A 8 2.15 8.26 -12.43
CA GLY A 8 2.46 9.14 -11.30
C GLY A 8 1.80 10.50 -11.41
N ALA A 9 2.25 11.45 -10.60
CA ALA A 9 1.85 12.84 -10.64
C ALA A 9 2.83 13.67 -11.48
N ASP A 10 2.33 14.75 -12.06
CA ASP A 10 3.07 15.75 -12.83
C ASP A 10 4.07 15.12 -13.84
N ASP A 11 5.37 15.42 -13.74
CA ASP A 11 6.43 14.89 -14.61
C ASP A 11 6.90 13.48 -14.23
N GLU A 12 6.29 12.85 -13.21
CA GLU A 12 6.61 11.50 -12.74
C GLU A 12 8.07 11.31 -12.29
N VAL A 13 8.72 12.37 -11.81
CA VAL A 13 10.09 12.31 -11.28
C VAL A 13 10.16 11.39 -10.07
N THR A 14 9.28 11.60 -9.10
CA THR A 14 9.17 10.77 -7.89
C THR A 14 8.84 9.31 -8.23
N LEU A 15 7.93 9.10 -9.19
CA LEU A 15 7.57 7.76 -9.64
C LEU A 15 8.78 6.97 -10.14
N ARG A 16 9.59 7.58 -11.01
CA ARG A 16 10.81 6.95 -11.54
C ARG A 16 11.85 6.76 -10.43
N ARG A 17 12.06 7.80 -9.61
CA ARG A 17 13.03 7.77 -8.51
C ARG A 17 12.71 6.71 -7.47
N ASN A 18 11.44 6.46 -7.17
CA ASN A 18 11.05 5.44 -6.18
C ASN A 18 11.65 4.07 -6.46
N THR A 19 11.80 3.67 -7.71
CA THR A 19 12.43 2.39 -8.06
C THR A 19 13.94 2.57 -8.28
N ALA A 20 14.38 3.64 -8.95
CA ALA A 20 15.78 3.88 -9.24
C ALA A 20 16.62 4.08 -7.96
N ALA A 21 16.08 4.70 -6.91
CA ALA A 21 16.80 4.95 -5.66
C ALA A 21 17.31 3.67 -4.97
N TYR A 22 16.71 2.50 -5.25
CA TYR A 22 17.26 1.23 -4.78
C TYR A 22 18.61 0.89 -5.42
N GLU A 23 18.94 1.45 -6.59
CA GLU A 23 20.21 1.24 -7.29
C GLU A 23 21.35 2.02 -6.62
N ASP A 24 21.02 3.04 -5.81
CA ASP A 24 21.99 3.85 -5.05
C ASP A 24 22.56 3.08 -3.84
N TYR A 25 22.13 1.86 -3.59
CA TYR A 25 22.57 1.04 -2.46
C TYR A 25 23.14 -0.28 -2.95
N ASP A 26 24.33 -0.66 -2.47
CA ASP A 26 24.97 -1.94 -2.72
C ASP A 26 24.77 -2.90 -1.55
N LEU A 27 24.35 -4.13 -1.84
CA LEU A 27 24.35 -5.22 -0.87
C LEU A 27 25.79 -5.72 -0.65
N GLN A 28 26.16 -5.95 0.60
CA GLN A 28 27.49 -6.41 0.99
C GLN A 28 27.46 -7.85 1.49
N PRO A 29 27.80 -8.84 0.64
CA PRO A 29 27.79 -10.24 1.03
C PRO A 29 28.86 -10.55 2.09
N SER A 30 28.50 -11.43 3.03
CA SER A 30 29.43 -12.00 3.99
C SER A 30 29.62 -13.48 3.65
N PHE A 31 30.77 -13.80 3.05
CA PHE A 31 31.05 -15.15 2.57
C PHE A 31 31.49 -16.12 3.69
N LEU A 32 31.38 -17.40 3.41
CA LEU A 32 31.74 -18.51 4.32
C LEU A 32 30.85 -18.56 5.58
N ASN A 33 29.69 -17.90 5.54
CA ASN A 33 28.65 -18.05 6.54
C ASN A 33 27.68 -19.16 6.07
N PRO A 34 27.61 -20.32 6.76
CA PRO A 34 26.69 -21.37 6.36
C PRO A 34 25.23 -20.90 6.55
N VAL A 35 24.45 -21.04 5.51
CA VAL A 35 22.99 -20.76 5.50
C VAL A 35 22.30 -22.06 5.05
N ASP A 36 21.95 -22.90 6.01
CA ASP A 36 21.25 -24.16 5.75
C ASP A 36 19.74 -23.93 5.57
N LYS A 37 19.17 -23.10 6.46
CA LYS A 37 17.75 -22.72 6.43
C LYS A 37 17.60 -21.22 6.47
N ILE A 38 16.59 -20.72 5.75
CA ILE A 38 16.26 -19.31 5.72
C ILE A 38 14.94 -19.09 6.47
N ASP A 39 14.95 -18.15 7.40
CA ASP A 39 13.76 -17.71 8.12
C ASP A 39 13.39 -16.28 7.70
N THR A 40 12.29 -16.15 6.97
CA THR A 40 11.76 -14.86 6.46
C THR A 40 10.71 -14.26 7.39
N ARG A 41 10.34 -14.93 8.47
CA ARG A 41 9.26 -14.51 9.38
C ARG A 41 9.63 -13.24 10.13
N ILE A 42 8.60 -12.42 10.35
CA ILE A 42 8.67 -11.23 11.20
C ILE A 42 7.46 -11.18 12.13
N ASN A 43 7.55 -10.39 13.18
CA ASN A 43 6.37 -9.96 13.94
C ASN A 43 6.12 -8.49 13.60
N LEU A 44 4.88 -8.16 13.23
CA LEU A 44 4.45 -6.81 12.90
C LEU A 44 3.16 -6.51 13.67
N PHE A 45 3.18 -5.48 14.53
CA PHE A 45 2.03 -5.11 15.39
C PHE A 45 1.46 -6.29 16.19
N GLY A 46 2.33 -7.18 16.70
CA GLY A 46 1.94 -8.38 17.46
C GLY A 46 1.42 -9.54 16.60
N LYS A 47 1.44 -9.42 15.28
CA LYS A 47 1.06 -10.49 14.33
C LYS A 47 2.28 -11.11 13.68
N ASN A 48 2.30 -12.43 13.62
CA ASN A 48 3.35 -13.17 12.92
C ASN A 48 3.05 -13.19 11.42
N LEU A 49 4.01 -12.77 10.60
CA LEU A 49 3.97 -12.87 9.15
C LEU A 49 5.07 -13.83 8.68
N ASP A 50 4.77 -14.68 7.71
CA ASP A 50 5.73 -15.64 7.15
C ASP A 50 6.76 -14.97 6.23
N ILE A 51 6.44 -13.78 5.72
CA ILE A 51 7.29 -12.97 4.85
C ILE A 51 7.32 -11.52 5.32
N PRO A 52 8.47 -10.80 5.17
CA PRO A 52 8.64 -9.45 5.71
C PRO A 52 8.03 -8.35 4.81
N PHE A 53 7.06 -8.71 4.01
CA PHE A 53 6.33 -7.77 3.18
C PHE A 53 4.86 -8.14 3.07
N PHE A 54 4.02 -7.14 2.91
CA PHE A 54 2.59 -7.29 2.87
C PHE A 54 1.95 -6.41 1.78
N ILE A 55 0.65 -6.56 1.58
CA ILE A 55 -0.06 -5.91 0.49
C ILE A 55 -0.55 -4.52 0.92
N ALA A 56 -0.08 -3.49 0.18
CA ALA A 56 -0.41 -2.08 0.38
C ALA A 56 -1.90 -1.76 0.11
N PRO A 57 -2.44 -0.72 0.75
CA PRO A 57 -3.79 -0.26 0.42
C PRO A 57 -3.82 0.39 -0.97
N THR A 58 -4.55 -0.22 -1.89
CA THR A 58 -4.86 0.39 -3.19
C THR A 58 -6.36 0.39 -3.43
N GLY A 59 -6.85 1.47 -3.97
CA GLY A 59 -8.28 1.59 -4.28
C GLY A 59 -8.65 0.96 -5.61
N MET A 60 -9.96 0.65 -5.76
CA MET A 60 -10.60 0.34 -7.04
C MET A 60 -10.04 -0.91 -7.74
N SER A 61 -9.70 -1.98 -7.01
CA SER A 61 -9.12 -3.20 -7.58
C SER A 61 -10.01 -3.87 -8.63
N ARG A 62 -11.33 -3.63 -8.56
CA ARG A 62 -12.29 -4.08 -9.59
C ARG A 62 -11.98 -3.58 -11.00
N LEU A 63 -11.31 -2.43 -11.14
CA LEU A 63 -10.89 -1.92 -12.44
C LEU A 63 -9.89 -2.84 -13.15
N PHE A 64 -9.16 -3.66 -12.40
CA PHE A 64 -8.11 -4.50 -12.92
C PHE A 64 -8.58 -5.92 -13.16
N HIS A 65 -9.40 -6.44 -12.22
CA HIS A 65 -9.94 -7.80 -12.32
C HIS A 65 -11.27 -7.90 -11.56
N HIS A 66 -12.19 -8.76 -12.06
CA HIS A 66 -13.52 -8.94 -11.47
C HIS A 66 -13.48 -9.55 -10.06
N THR A 67 -12.44 -10.30 -9.72
CA THR A 67 -12.26 -10.88 -8.38
C THR A 67 -11.82 -9.89 -7.32
N LYS A 68 -11.49 -8.67 -7.71
CA LYS A 68 -11.24 -7.47 -6.90
C LYS A 68 -10.38 -7.73 -5.63
N GLU A 69 -10.62 -6.99 -4.56
CA GLU A 69 -9.91 -7.07 -3.28
C GLU A 69 -10.05 -8.44 -2.60
N ASN A 70 -11.16 -9.15 -2.83
CA ASN A 70 -11.39 -10.48 -2.26
C ASN A 70 -10.29 -11.48 -2.67
N ALA A 71 -9.91 -11.47 -3.95
CA ALA A 71 -8.82 -12.31 -4.45
C ALA A 71 -7.47 -11.96 -3.82
N VAL A 72 -7.26 -10.67 -3.57
CA VAL A 72 -6.02 -10.16 -2.96
C VAL A 72 -5.92 -10.59 -1.50
N ALA A 73 -7.01 -10.48 -0.73
CA ALA A 73 -7.08 -10.92 0.66
C ALA A 73 -6.78 -12.43 0.80
N ARG A 74 -7.42 -13.28 -0.04
CA ARG A 74 -7.16 -14.73 -0.04
C ARG A 74 -5.71 -15.06 -0.42
N ALA A 75 -5.13 -14.32 -1.37
CA ALA A 75 -3.73 -14.53 -1.75
C ALA A 75 -2.77 -14.15 -0.61
N ALA A 76 -3.03 -13.06 0.11
CA ALA A 76 -2.24 -12.65 1.26
C ALA A 76 -2.29 -13.69 2.38
N ASP A 77 -3.48 -14.15 2.74
CA ASP A 77 -3.71 -15.18 3.76
C ASP A 77 -2.97 -16.48 3.42
N LYS A 78 -3.13 -16.97 2.20
CA LYS A 78 -2.45 -18.19 1.72
C LYS A 78 -0.92 -18.10 1.82
N HIS A 79 -0.34 -16.90 1.70
CA HIS A 79 1.09 -16.67 1.80
C HIS A 79 1.54 -16.21 3.20
N GLY A 80 0.66 -16.30 4.20
CA GLY A 80 0.97 -15.96 5.59
C GLY A 80 1.37 -14.50 5.77
N THR A 81 0.76 -13.57 5.01
CA THR A 81 1.05 -12.14 5.13
C THR A 81 -0.20 -11.29 5.29
N ALA A 82 -0.02 -10.02 5.63
CA ALA A 82 -1.13 -9.11 5.86
C ALA A 82 -1.68 -8.48 4.57
N TYR A 83 -2.96 -8.16 4.60
CA TYR A 83 -3.62 -7.35 3.59
C TYR A 83 -4.14 -6.05 4.17
N THR A 84 -3.89 -4.92 3.48
CA THR A 84 -4.46 -3.63 3.83
C THR A 84 -5.55 -3.23 2.84
N LEU A 85 -6.81 -3.21 3.30
CA LEU A 85 -7.94 -2.73 2.50
C LEU A 85 -7.98 -1.21 2.48
N SER A 86 -8.18 -0.62 1.30
CA SER A 86 -8.36 0.83 1.15
C SER A 86 -9.80 1.28 1.45
N THR A 87 -9.99 2.47 2.01
CA THR A 87 -11.28 3.18 2.08
C THR A 87 -11.97 3.22 0.70
N LEU A 88 -11.18 3.37 -0.37
CA LEU A 88 -11.64 3.39 -1.76
C LEU A 88 -11.69 1.99 -2.39
N GLY A 89 -11.80 0.95 -1.58
CA GLY A 89 -11.96 -0.43 -2.04
C GLY A 89 -13.30 -0.66 -2.73
N THR A 90 -13.31 -1.57 -3.70
CA THR A 90 -14.52 -2.05 -4.39
C THR A 90 -15.13 -3.27 -3.69
N ALA A 91 -14.47 -3.82 -2.68
CA ALA A 91 -15.04 -4.69 -1.67
C ALA A 91 -15.19 -3.94 -0.34
N SER A 92 -16.22 -4.28 0.44
CA SER A 92 -16.39 -3.71 1.77
C SER A 92 -15.45 -4.36 2.78
N LEU A 93 -15.26 -3.68 3.92
CA LEU A 93 -14.43 -4.22 4.99
C LEU A 93 -15.03 -5.50 5.59
N GLU A 94 -16.36 -5.65 5.58
CA GLU A 94 -17.07 -6.86 6.02
C GLU A 94 -16.94 -8.00 5.00
N GLU A 95 -16.93 -7.67 3.69
CA GLU A 95 -16.65 -8.67 2.64
C GLU A 95 -15.25 -9.25 2.83
N ILE A 96 -14.24 -8.41 3.06
CA ILE A 96 -12.85 -8.85 3.27
C ILE A 96 -12.71 -9.65 4.57
N ALA A 97 -13.38 -9.24 5.66
CA ALA A 97 -13.35 -9.98 6.91
C ALA A 97 -13.91 -11.41 6.82
N LYS A 98 -14.82 -11.65 5.84
CA LYS A 98 -15.35 -12.99 5.54
C LYS A 98 -14.44 -13.83 4.65
N GLU A 99 -13.54 -13.20 3.91
CA GLU A 99 -12.66 -13.87 2.95
C GLU A 99 -11.37 -14.40 3.59
N THR A 100 -10.96 -13.86 4.74
CA THR A 100 -9.69 -14.21 5.39
C THR A 100 -9.76 -14.04 6.89
N ASP A 101 -9.18 -15.01 7.61
CA ASP A 101 -8.87 -14.93 9.03
C ASP A 101 -7.43 -14.41 9.27
N GLY A 102 -6.64 -14.25 8.21
CA GLY A 102 -5.29 -13.72 8.26
C GLY A 102 -5.22 -12.25 8.71
N PRO A 103 -4.00 -11.76 8.99
CA PRO A 103 -3.79 -10.39 9.43
C PRO A 103 -4.32 -9.37 8.40
N LYS A 104 -5.16 -8.45 8.87
CA LYS A 104 -5.82 -7.46 8.02
C LYS A 104 -5.84 -6.08 8.65
N MET A 105 -5.54 -5.09 7.82
CA MET A 105 -5.54 -3.68 8.19
C MET A 105 -6.53 -2.92 7.33
N PHE A 106 -7.07 -1.84 7.85
CA PHE A 106 -7.91 -0.92 7.09
C PHE A 106 -7.23 0.43 6.93
N GLN A 107 -7.06 0.86 5.68
CA GLN A 107 -6.56 2.20 5.40
C GLN A 107 -7.71 3.19 5.46
N ILE A 108 -7.54 4.23 6.28
CA ILE A 108 -8.54 5.24 6.57
C ILE A 108 -8.02 6.64 6.20
N TYR A 109 -8.95 7.54 5.88
CA TYR A 109 -8.75 8.98 5.83
C TYR A 109 -9.54 9.65 6.95
N ILE A 110 -9.02 10.72 7.51
CA ILE A 110 -9.83 11.62 8.33
C ILE A 110 -10.59 12.52 7.36
N LEU A 111 -11.90 12.28 7.28
CA LEU A 111 -12.79 12.99 6.37
C LEU A 111 -13.39 14.21 7.05
N LYS A 112 -13.87 15.23 6.27
CA LYS A 112 -14.62 16.37 6.80
C LYS A 112 -15.80 15.93 7.65
N ASN A 113 -16.52 14.90 7.21
CA ASN A 113 -17.53 14.25 8.02
C ASN A 113 -16.88 13.28 9.02
N ARG A 114 -16.59 13.74 10.23
CA ARG A 114 -15.97 12.96 11.31
C ARG A 114 -16.83 11.75 11.73
N GLU A 115 -18.15 11.83 11.61
CA GLU A 115 -19.04 10.70 11.92
C GLU A 115 -18.84 9.52 10.95
N LEU A 116 -18.53 9.81 9.67
CA LEU A 116 -18.17 8.76 8.72
C LEU A 116 -16.82 8.11 9.08
N THR A 117 -15.86 8.89 9.58
CA THR A 117 -14.59 8.36 10.08
C THR A 117 -14.80 7.45 11.29
N LYS A 118 -15.64 7.85 12.26
CA LYS A 118 -16.03 7.00 13.41
C LYS A 118 -16.75 5.73 12.99
N GLU A 119 -17.64 5.83 12.01
CA GLU A 119 -18.35 4.68 11.45
C GLU A 119 -17.36 3.63 10.92
N PHE A 120 -16.33 4.05 10.16
CA PHE A 120 -15.29 3.11 9.71
C PHE A 120 -14.56 2.45 10.88
N VAL A 121 -14.23 3.22 11.92
CA VAL A 121 -13.58 2.66 13.14
C VAL A 121 -14.45 1.60 13.79
N SER A 122 -15.74 1.90 14.00
CA SER A 122 -16.68 0.93 14.58
C SER A 122 -16.78 -0.34 13.74
N ARG A 123 -17.00 -0.19 12.43
CA ARG A 123 -17.09 -1.33 11.50
C ARG A 123 -15.80 -2.17 11.47
N CYS A 124 -14.62 -1.53 11.57
CA CYS A 124 -13.35 -2.24 11.66
C CYS A 124 -13.22 -3.05 12.94
N LYS A 125 -13.68 -2.51 14.08
CA LYS A 125 -13.73 -3.24 15.36
C LYS A 125 -14.67 -4.44 15.28
N ASP A 126 -15.89 -4.24 14.77
CA ASP A 126 -16.90 -5.29 14.60
C ASP A 126 -16.44 -6.41 13.66
N ALA A 127 -15.64 -6.06 12.65
CA ALA A 127 -15.08 -6.98 11.67
C ALA A 127 -13.67 -7.53 12.04
N ASN A 128 -13.21 -7.28 13.28
CA ASN A 128 -11.93 -7.76 13.82
C ASN A 128 -10.72 -7.43 12.93
N TYR A 129 -10.59 -6.17 12.51
CA TYR A 129 -9.38 -5.67 11.89
C TYR A 129 -8.27 -5.50 12.94
N ASP A 130 -7.03 -5.85 12.57
CA ASP A 130 -5.90 -5.88 13.50
C ASP A 130 -5.25 -4.50 13.69
N ALA A 131 -5.31 -3.63 12.66
CA ALA A 131 -4.74 -2.30 12.74
C ALA A 131 -5.47 -1.31 11.81
N LEU A 132 -5.36 -0.01 12.13
CA LEU A 132 -5.72 1.08 11.24
C LEU A 132 -4.48 1.71 10.63
N CYS A 133 -4.57 2.09 9.33
CA CYS A 133 -3.53 2.78 8.59
C CYS A 133 -4.07 4.13 8.09
N LEU A 134 -3.79 5.21 8.82
CA LEU A 134 -4.20 6.56 8.43
C LEU A 134 -3.29 7.10 7.32
N THR A 135 -3.88 7.50 6.20
CA THR A 135 -3.15 8.14 5.10
C THR A 135 -3.23 9.66 5.21
N VAL A 136 -2.07 10.34 5.28
CA VAL A 136 -1.97 11.79 5.51
C VAL A 136 -1.41 12.57 4.31
N ASP A 137 -0.88 11.90 3.30
CA ASP A 137 -0.28 12.52 2.10
C ASP A 137 -1.30 12.93 1.02
N THR A 138 -2.60 12.92 1.36
CA THR A 138 -3.70 13.20 0.43
C THR A 138 -4.63 14.32 0.94
N PRO A 139 -4.14 15.50 1.30
CA PRO A 139 -5.02 16.63 1.61
C PRO A 139 -5.85 17.05 0.40
N MET A 140 -5.37 16.70 -0.79
CA MET A 140 -6.04 16.79 -2.07
C MET A 140 -5.48 15.75 -3.06
N ALA A 141 -6.22 15.47 -4.14
CA ALA A 141 -5.74 14.56 -5.17
C ALA A 141 -4.54 15.13 -5.93
N GLY A 142 -3.50 14.32 -6.14
CA GLY A 142 -2.36 14.68 -6.97
C GLY A 142 -2.73 14.87 -8.44
N ASN A 143 -1.94 15.66 -9.16
CA ASN A 143 -2.18 15.98 -10.57
C ASN A 143 -1.69 14.83 -11.47
N ARG A 144 -2.52 13.83 -11.71
CA ARG A 144 -2.21 12.68 -12.57
C ARG A 144 -2.56 12.98 -14.02
N GLU A 145 -1.64 13.62 -14.72
CA GLU A 145 -1.85 14.06 -16.10
C GLU A 145 -2.07 12.89 -17.06
N ARG A 146 -1.35 11.80 -16.87
CA ARG A 146 -1.49 10.58 -17.67
C ARG A 146 -2.92 10.02 -17.63
N ASP A 147 -3.61 10.10 -16.49
CA ASP A 147 -5.00 9.70 -16.36
C ASP A 147 -5.92 10.57 -17.22
N LYS A 148 -5.67 11.89 -17.24
CA LYS A 148 -6.43 12.85 -18.08
C LYS A 148 -6.19 12.59 -19.56
N ILE A 149 -4.94 12.41 -19.97
CA ILE A 149 -4.53 12.16 -21.38
C ILE A 149 -5.12 10.84 -21.89
N THR A 150 -5.16 9.80 -21.06
CA THR A 150 -5.65 8.48 -21.46
C THR A 150 -7.17 8.29 -21.30
N GLY A 151 -7.88 9.35 -20.88
CA GLY A 151 -9.33 9.33 -20.71
C GLY A 151 -9.81 8.58 -19.46
N MET A 152 -8.90 8.28 -18.53
CA MET A 152 -9.24 7.73 -17.21
C MET A 152 -9.74 8.85 -16.27
N THR A 153 -10.65 9.65 -16.78
CA THR A 153 -11.39 10.68 -16.04
C THR A 153 -12.66 10.06 -15.43
N MET A 154 -13.32 10.77 -14.56
CA MET A 154 -14.61 10.36 -13.98
C MET A 154 -15.67 11.39 -14.34
N PRO A 155 -16.67 10.99 -15.13
CA PRO A 155 -16.81 9.70 -15.81
C PRO A 155 -15.71 9.42 -16.85
N PRO A 156 -15.42 8.14 -17.17
CA PRO A 156 -14.40 7.78 -18.15
C PRO A 156 -14.75 8.32 -19.55
N ARG A 157 -13.74 8.86 -20.25
CA ARG A 157 -13.88 9.27 -21.64
C ARG A 157 -13.32 8.20 -22.56
N PHE A 158 -14.19 7.53 -23.31
CA PHE A 158 -13.79 6.53 -24.28
C PHE A 158 -13.35 7.20 -25.60
N THR A 159 -12.07 7.10 -25.91
CA THR A 159 -11.51 7.52 -27.21
C THR A 159 -11.49 6.32 -28.17
N PHE A 160 -11.32 6.57 -29.46
CA PHE A 160 -11.15 5.50 -30.45
C PHE A 160 -9.97 4.57 -30.10
N LYS A 161 -8.88 5.15 -29.54
CA LYS A 161 -7.74 4.36 -29.04
C LYS A 161 -8.13 3.47 -27.86
N SER A 162 -8.99 3.95 -26.95
CA SER A 162 -9.49 3.14 -25.84
C SER A 162 -10.34 1.97 -26.33
N LEU A 163 -11.24 2.21 -27.30
CA LEU A 163 -12.10 1.17 -27.88
C LEU A 163 -11.27 0.11 -28.60
N LEU A 164 -10.26 0.52 -29.37
CA LEU A 164 -9.33 -0.41 -30.03
C LEU A 164 -8.53 -1.22 -28.98
N SER A 165 -8.07 -0.59 -27.91
CA SER A 165 -7.40 -1.28 -26.80
C SER A 165 -8.32 -2.32 -26.15
N PHE A 166 -9.60 -2.00 -25.94
CA PHE A 166 -10.57 -2.98 -25.39
C PHE A 166 -10.77 -4.16 -26.32
N ALA A 167 -10.85 -3.92 -27.62
CA ALA A 167 -10.97 -4.99 -28.64
C ALA A 167 -9.73 -5.90 -28.66
N LEU A 168 -8.54 -5.34 -28.44
CA LEU A 168 -7.28 -6.10 -28.38
C LEU A 168 -7.06 -6.86 -27.06
N HIS A 169 -7.89 -6.60 -26.03
CA HIS A 169 -7.84 -7.28 -24.72
C HIS A 169 -9.18 -7.94 -24.39
N PRO A 170 -9.63 -8.93 -25.19
CA PRO A 170 -10.97 -9.50 -25.09
C PRO A 170 -11.27 -10.12 -23.73
N SER A 171 -10.31 -10.82 -23.13
CA SER A 171 -10.47 -11.43 -21.81
C SER A 171 -10.86 -10.40 -20.75
N TRP A 172 -10.14 -9.26 -20.67
CA TRP A 172 -10.47 -8.19 -19.75
C TRP A 172 -11.81 -7.52 -20.07
N SER A 173 -12.10 -7.29 -21.36
CA SER A 173 -13.32 -6.63 -21.81
C SER A 173 -14.56 -7.49 -21.54
N PHE A 174 -14.50 -8.80 -21.78
CA PHE A 174 -15.56 -9.73 -21.42
C PHE A 174 -15.77 -9.80 -19.91
N ASN A 175 -14.70 -9.85 -19.11
CA ASN A 175 -14.83 -9.82 -17.66
C ASN A 175 -15.48 -8.53 -17.15
N LEU A 176 -15.21 -7.38 -17.78
CA LEU A 176 -15.87 -6.13 -17.43
C LEU A 176 -17.36 -6.14 -17.76
N LEU A 177 -17.74 -6.70 -18.92
CA LEU A 177 -19.14 -6.79 -19.37
C LEU A 177 -19.95 -7.80 -18.55
N LEU A 178 -19.38 -8.95 -18.24
CA LEU A 178 -20.07 -10.02 -17.50
C LEU A 178 -20.24 -9.68 -16.00
N HIS A 179 -19.41 -8.80 -15.46
CA HIS A 179 -19.44 -8.39 -14.07
C HIS A 179 -19.46 -6.85 -13.98
N PRO A 180 -20.57 -6.19 -14.34
CA PRO A 180 -20.63 -4.73 -14.46
C PRO A 180 -20.53 -3.96 -13.12
N ASP A 181 -20.68 -4.66 -11.99
CA ASP A 181 -20.73 -4.05 -10.67
C ASP A 181 -19.42 -3.33 -10.33
N PHE A 182 -19.47 -2.02 -10.34
CA PHE A 182 -18.41 -1.16 -9.84
C PHE A 182 -19.00 -0.18 -8.83
N ARG A 183 -18.62 -0.35 -7.56
CA ARG A 183 -19.00 0.55 -6.47
C ARG A 183 -17.82 0.71 -5.50
N LEU A 184 -17.70 1.86 -4.88
CA LEU A 184 -16.81 2.04 -3.73
C LEU A 184 -17.56 1.53 -2.49
N ALA A 185 -17.36 0.24 -2.17
CA ALA A 185 -18.25 -0.50 -1.29
C ALA A 185 -18.32 0.06 0.14
N ASN A 186 -17.23 0.69 0.62
CA ASN A 186 -17.19 1.23 1.98
C ASN A 186 -17.96 2.54 2.16
N VAL A 187 -18.22 3.29 1.07
CA VAL A 187 -18.91 4.60 1.08
C VAL A 187 -20.21 4.61 0.30
N ALA A 188 -20.59 3.52 -0.37
CA ALA A 188 -21.73 3.43 -1.28
C ALA A 188 -23.05 3.84 -0.59
N HIS A 189 -23.30 3.37 0.64
CA HIS A 189 -24.51 3.68 1.39
C HIS A 189 -24.74 5.20 1.66
N ARG A 190 -23.65 5.97 1.72
CA ARG A 190 -23.75 7.44 1.88
C ARG A 190 -24.11 8.14 0.58
N VAL A 191 -23.74 7.55 -0.56
CA VAL A 191 -24.04 8.08 -1.88
C VAL A 191 -25.45 7.72 -2.31
N ASP A 192 -25.90 6.51 -1.98
CA ASP A 192 -27.29 6.10 -2.20
C ASP A 192 -28.27 7.03 -1.45
N ALA A 193 -27.88 7.52 -0.27
CA ALA A 193 -28.64 8.55 0.47
C ALA A 193 -28.65 9.92 -0.23
N LEU A 194 -27.73 10.18 -1.17
CA LEU A 194 -27.64 11.37 -1.98
C LEU A 194 -28.24 11.18 -3.40
N ALA A 195 -29.05 10.15 -3.61
CA ALA A 195 -29.59 9.73 -4.91
C ALA A 195 -30.32 10.85 -5.71
N ASN A 196 -30.65 11.96 -5.07
CA ASN A 196 -31.21 13.16 -5.71
C ASN A 196 -30.14 14.23 -6.09
N SER A 197 -28.85 13.93 -5.89
CA SER A 197 -27.73 14.84 -6.19
C SER A 197 -27.12 14.48 -7.54
N THR A 198 -26.79 15.49 -8.35
CA THR A 198 -26.07 15.34 -9.63
C THR A 198 -24.56 15.05 -9.42
N MET A 199 -24.10 14.95 -8.16
CA MET A 199 -22.71 14.75 -7.81
C MET A 199 -22.32 13.28 -8.01
N SER A 200 -21.25 13.03 -8.75
CA SER A 200 -20.69 11.68 -8.90
C SER A 200 -20.08 11.16 -7.58
N LEU A 201 -20.05 9.83 -7.39
CA LEU A 201 -19.44 9.20 -6.22
C LEU A 201 -18.01 9.73 -5.95
N ILE A 202 -17.25 9.99 -6.99
CA ILE A 202 -15.86 10.47 -6.87
C ILE A 202 -15.79 11.94 -6.49
N GLU A 203 -16.69 12.76 -7.04
CA GLU A 203 -16.80 14.14 -6.60
C GLU A 203 -17.17 14.21 -5.12
N TYR A 204 -18.09 13.36 -4.67
CA TYR A 204 -18.42 13.24 -3.26
C TYR A 204 -17.18 12.89 -2.42
N VAL A 205 -16.47 11.82 -2.77
CA VAL A 205 -15.26 11.40 -2.04
C VAL A 205 -14.21 12.51 -2.04
N ASN A 206 -13.96 13.14 -3.19
CA ASN A 206 -12.99 14.23 -3.28
C ASN A 206 -13.42 15.46 -2.43
N SER A 207 -14.71 15.72 -2.31
CA SER A 207 -15.22 16.80 -1.47
C SER A 207 -15.03 16.54 0.03
N GLN A 208 -14.91 15.26 0.42
CA GLN A 208 -14.74 14.84 1.81
C GLN A 208 -13.29 14.94 2.30
N PHE A 209 -12.28 15.04 1.40
CA PHE A 209 -10.91 15.26 1.86
C PHE A 209 -10.81 16.58 2.63
N ASP A 210 -10.18 16.50 3.80
CA ASP A 210 -10.01 17.61 4.73
C ASP A 210 -8.56 18.08 4.72
N ARG A 211 -8.33 19.34 4.34
CA ARG A 211 -7.01 19.96 4.31
C ARG A 211 -6.56 20.51 5.66
N THR A 212 -7.44 20.48 6.64
CA THR A 212 -7.19 21.05 7.97
C THR A 212 -6.83 19.98 9.01
N VAL A 213 -6.69 18.72 8.60
CA VAL A 213 -6.28 17.62 9.49
C VAL A 213 -4.95 17.94 10.14
N SER A 214 -4.91 17.85 11.45
CA SER A 214 -3.76 18.15 12.31
C SER A 214 -3.32 16.93 13.13
N TRP A 215 -2.24 17.07 13.88
CA TRP A 215 -1.78 16.04 14.81
C TRP A 215 -2.77 15.78 15.96
N ASP A 216 -3.60 16.75 16.32
CA ASP A 216 -4.67 16.57 17.32
C ASP A 216 -5.77 15.64 16.77
N ASP A 217 -6.11 15.75 15.47
CA ASP A 217 -7.02 14.82 14.82
C ASP A 217 -6.43 13.40 14.77
N VAL A 218 -5.12 13.26 14.57
CA VAL A 218 -4.43 11.96 14.63
C VAL A 218 -4.53 11.37 16.03
N ALA A 219 -4.22 12.17 17.07
CA ALA A 219 -4.32 11.73 18.47
C ALA A 219 -5.75 11.30 18.82
N TRP A 220 -6.75 12.06 18.38
CA TRP A 220 -8.16 11.69 18.52
C TRP A 220 -8.46 10.34 17.87
N LEU A 221 -8.02 10.10 16.64
CA LEU A 221 -8.32 8.86 15.92
C LEU A 221 -7.60 7.64 16.53
N ILE A 222 -6.39 7.82 17.07
CA ILE A 222 -5.67 6.78 17.84
C ILE A 222 -6.48 6.38 19.08
N GLN A 223 -7.00 7.36 19.83
CA GLN A 223 -7.84 7.09 21.01
C GLN A 223 -9.15 6.41 20.63
N GLU A 224 -9.79 6.86 19.54
CA GLU A 224 -11.02 6.25 19.04
C GLU A 224 -10.82 4.78 18.62
N TRP A 225 -9.68 4.48 17.96
CA TRP A 225 -9.36 3.11 17.56
C TRP A 225 -8.96 2.22 18.75
N ASN A 226 -8.08 2.70 19.59
CA ASN A 226 -7.53 2.00 20.76
C ASN A 226 -6.90 0.63 20.40
N GLY A 227 -6.07 0.60 19.40
CA GLY A 227 -5.35 -0.57 18.89
C GLY A 227 -4.14 -0.15 18.04
N PRO A 228 -3.42 -1.08 17.40
CA PRO A 228 -2.29 -0.77 16.55
C PRO A 228 -2.68 0.24 15.46
N PHE A 229 -1.89 1.33 15.35
CA PHE A 229 -2.19 2.46 14.48
C PHE A 229 -0.96 2.90 13.70
N ILE A 230 -1.10 2.94 12.37
CA ILE A 230 -0.03 3.28 11.45
C ILE A 230 -0.34 4.62 10.79
N ILE A 231 0.66 5.51 10.67
CA ILE A 231 0.55 6.73 9.88
C ILE A 231 1.29 6.54 8.57
N LYS A 232 0.56 6.61 7.45
CA LYS A 232 1.09 6.44 6.09
C LYS A 232 1.24 7.80 5.40
N GLY A 233 2.42 8.01 4.78
CA GLY A 233 2.67 9.20 3.96
C GLY A 233 3.68 10.17 4.56
N LEU A 234 4.36 9.78 5.65
CA LEU A 234 5.43 10.57 6.26
C LEU A 234 6.78 10.27 5.59
N LEU A 235 7.62 11.31 5.45
CA LEU A 235 8.92 11.24 4.77
C LEU A 235 10.07 11.89 5.58
N THR A 236 9.78 12.44 6.75
CA THR A 236 10.79 13.15 7.55
C THR A 236 10.98 12.52 8.93
N ALA A 237 12.20 12.61 9.46
CA ALA A 237 12.54 12.14 10.80
C ALA A 237 11.73 12.88 11.89
N ASP A 238 11.45 14.16 11.70
CA ASP A 238 10.68 14.96 12.65
C ASP A 238 9.21 14.51 12.71
N ASP A 239 8.61 14.18 11.55
CA ASP A 239 7.25 13.64 11.55
C ASP A 239 7.20 12.22 12.14
N ALA A 240 8.25 11.41 11.97
CA ALA A 240 8.35 10.11 12.65
C ALA A 240 8.40 10.25 14.18
N LYS A 241 9.16 11.23 14.71
CA LYS A 241 9.15 11.56 16.15
C LYS A 241 7.75 11.96 16.63
N ARG A 242 7.08 12.86 15.88
CA ARG A 242 5.71 13.27 16.21
C ARG A 242 4.73 12.11 16.19
N ALA A 243 4.87 11.19 15.20
CA ALA A 243 4.07 9.98 15.14
C ALA A 243 4.24 9.12 16.40
N LYS A 244 5.48 8.94 16.88
CA LYS A 244 5.77 8.28 18.14
C LYS A 244 5.14 9.02 19.34
N ASP A 245 5.29 10.34 19.40
CA ASP A 245 4.82 11.16 20.52
C ASP A 245 3.28 11.15 20.64
N VAL A 246 2.54 11.06 19.55
CA VAL A 246 1.06 10.94 19.58
C VAL A 246 0.59 9.51 19.83
N GLY A 247 1.48 8.54 19.96
CA GLY A 247 1.16 7.14 20.30
C GLY A 247 0.86 6.24 19.09
N ALA A 248 1.35 6.57 17.90
CA ALA A 248 1.30 5.65 16.77
C ALA A 248 2.15 4.39 17.04
N SER A 249 1.73 3.24 16.53
CA SER A 249 2.48 1.99 16.60
C SER A 249 3.53 1.89 15.49
N GLY A 250 3.32 2.57 14.36
CA GLY A 250 4.24 2.53 13.24
C GLY A 250 4.03 3.66 12.24
N VAL A 251 5.03 3.82 11.37
CA VAL A 251 4.99 4.73 10.21
C VAL A 251 5.20 3.94 8.95
N MET A 252 4.30 4.14 7.98
CA MET A 252 4.51 3.68 6.61
C MET A 252 5.12 4.83 5.80
N ILE A 253 6.43 4.75 5.59
CA ILE A 253 7.23 5.73 4.84
C ILE A 253 6.81 5.66 3.38
N SER A 254 6.16 6.69 2.89
CA SER A 254 5.47 6.66 1.59
C SER A 254 5.33 8.05 0.99
N ASN A 255 5.46 8.12 -0.33
CA ASN A 255 5.05 9.25 -1.15
C ASN A 255 3.89 8.87 -2.10
N HIS A 256 3.03 7.92 -1.64
CA HIS A 256 1.89 7.41 -2.42
C HIS A 256 2.28 6.78 -3.76
N GLY A 257 3.49 6.22 -3.84
CA GLY A 257 4.01 5.63 -5.08
C GLY A 257 4.26 6.66 -6.19
N GLY A 258 4.60 7.91 -5.82
CA GLY A 258 4.82 9.02 -6.75
C GLY A 258 3.56 9.57 -7.39
N ARG A 259 2.40 9.47 -6.71
CA ARG A 259 1.07 9.82 -7.24
C ARG A 259 0.47 11.07 -6.60
N GLN A 260 1.18 11.69 -5.65
CA GLN A 260 0.78 12.91 -4.93
C GLN A 260 1.73 14.06 -5.27
N LEU A 261 2.51 14.58 -4.35
CA LEU A 261 3.47 15.63 -4.63
C LEU A 261 4.66 15.06 -5.40
N ASP A 262 4.90 15.51 -6.62
CA ASP A 262 6.11 15.16 -7.38
C ASP A 262 7.33 15.93 -6.85
N GLY A 263 8.54 15.37 -7.02
CA GLY A 263 9.78 15.94 -6.49
C GLY A 263 10.09 15.57 -5.02
N THR A 264 9.28 14.70 -4.40
CA THR A 264 9.57 14.20 -3.04
C THR A 264 10.67 13.13 -3.03
N PRO A 265 11.37 12.92 -1.87
CA PRO A 265 12.37 11.87 -1.76
C PRO A 265 11.76 10.47 -1.95
N ALA A 266 12.59 9.53 -2.40
CA ALA A 266 12.19 8.13 -2.42
C ALA A 266 12.11 7.57 -0.99
N PRO A 267 11.11 6.74 -0.67
CA PRO A 267 10.94 6.20 0.69
C PRO A 267 12.16 5.46 1.25
N ILE A 268 12.92 4.77 0.39
CA ILE A 268 14.16 4.08 0.81
C ILE A 268 15.21 5.07 1.36
N ASP A 269 15.30 6.27 0.81
CA ASP A 269 16.25 7.29 1.26
C ASP A 269 15.91 7.88 2.64
N CYS A 270 14.68 7.69 3.12
CA CYS A 270 14.20 8.23 4.41
C CYS A 270 14.40 7.26 5.58
N ILE A 271 14.66 5.96 5.33
CA ILE A 271 14.66 4.92 6.36
C ILE A 271 15.69 5.21 7.45
N ALA A 272 16.96 5.40 7.06
CA ALA A 272 18.06 5.50 8.01
C ALA A 272 17.88 6.69 8.99
N SER A 273 17.51 7.86 8.48
CA SER A 273 17.27 9.05 9.32
C SER A 273 16.05 8.89 10.23
N MET A 274 14.98 8.23 9.76
CA MET A 274 13.83 7.94 10.62
C MET A 274 14.17 6.92 11.69
N ARG A 275 14.88 5.83 11.34
CA ARG A 275 15.31 4.80 12.31
C ARG A 275 16.22 5.41 13.39
N GLU A 276 17.16 6.28 13.00
CA GLU A 276 18.00 7.02 13.96
C GLU A 276 17.14 7.88 14.90
N ALA A 277 16.10 8.51 14.38
CA ALA A 277 15.25 9.43 15.14
C ALA A 277 14.33 8.74 16.16
N VAL A 278 13.82 7.53 15.83
CA VAL A 278 12.79 6.85 16.65
C VAL A 278 13.31 5.59 17.36
N GLY A 279 14.51 5.14 17.04
CA GLY A 279 15.04 3.88 17.60
C GLY A 279 14.17 2.70 17.20
N ASN A 280 13.96 1.77 18.14
CA ASN A 280 13.08 0.60 17.96
C ASN A 280 11.69 0.79 18.59
N ASP A 281 11.36 2.01 19.01
CA ASP A 281 10.07 2.29 19.69
C ASP A 281 8.91 2.48 18.70
N LEU A 282 9.20 2.55 17.41
CA LEU A 282 8.22 2.74 16.34
C LEU A 282 8.55 1.81 15.17
N GLU A 283 7.59 1.04 14.70
CA GLU A 283 7.78 0.19 13.54
C GLU A 283 7.82 1.03 12.25
N LEU A 284 8.83 0.81 11.41
CA LEU A 284 9.02 1.50 10.15
C LEU A 284 8.74 0.56 8.97
N ILE A 285 7.76 0.93 8.15
CA ILE A 285 7.35 0.19 6.96
C ILE A 285 7.69 1.01 5.73
N VAL A 286 8.32 0.42 4.73
CA VAL A 286 8.63 1.11 3.47
C VAL A 286 7.57 0.81 2.42
N ASP A 287 6.99 1.85 1.84
CA ASP A 287 5.98 1.77 0.77
C ASP A 287 6.43 2.58 -0.45
N GLY A 288 6.68 1.91 -1.55
CA GLY A 288 7.04 2.53 -2.84
C GLY A 288 8.30 1.97 -3.48
N GLY A 289 8.26 1.84 -4.79
CA GLY A 289 9.40 1.41 -5.60
C GLY A 289 9.72 -0.08 -5.58
N ILE A 290 9.11 -0.89 -4.73
CA ILE A 290 9.42 -2.32 -4.58
C ILE A 290 9.02 -3.09 -5.84
N ARG A 291 10.00 -3.79 -6.44
CA ARG A 291 9.85 -4.62 -7.65
C ARG A 291 10.59 -5.95 -7.58
N ARG A 292 11.54 -6.09 -6.66
CA ARG A 292 12.45 -7.23 -6.52
C ARG A 292 12.62 -7.62 -5.05
N GLY A 293 12.95 -8.88 -4.79
CA GLY A 293 13.34 -9.35 -3.45
C GLY A 293 14.57 -8.62 -2.91
N THR A 294 15.49 -8.19 -3.78
CA THR A 294 16.65 -7.38 -3.39
C THR A 294 16.27 -5.97 -2.91
N HIS A 295 15.16 -5.39 -3.41
CA HIS A 295 14.64 -4.12 -2.87
C HIS A 295 14.16 -4.30 -1.43
N ILE A 296 13.49 -5.44 -1.15
CA ILE A 296 13.05 -5.80 0.20
C ILE A 296 14.26 -5.94 1.12
N LEU A 297 15.29 -6.68 0.70
CA LEU A 297 16.53 -6.82 1.46
C LEU A 297 17.19 -5.49 1.78
N LYS A 298 17.27 -4.58 0.80
CA LYS A 298 17.86 -3.26 0.98
C LYS A 298 17.08 -2.43 2.00
N ALA A 299 15.75 -2.42 1.92
CA ALA A 299 14.91 -1.70 2.86
C ALA A 299 15.07 -2.23 4.30
N LEU A 300 15.05 -3.55 4.49
CA LEU A 300 15.22 -4.19 5.79
C LEU A 300 16.64 -3.97 6.35
N ALA A 301 17.68 -4.05 5.50
CA ALA A 301 19.05 -3.81 5.91
C ALA A 301 19.28 -2.35 6.36
N LEU A 302 18.56 -1.39 5.80
CA LEU A 302 18.58 0.02 6.23
C LEU A 302 17.79 0.29 7.51
N GLY A 303 17.07 -0.70 8.03
CA GLY A 303 16.36 -0.59 9.31
C GLY A 303 14.84 -0.52 9.21
N ALA A 304 14.23 -0.86 8.08
CA ALA A 304 12.79 -1.08 8.02
C ALA A 304 12.43 -2.41 8.72
N ASP A 305 11.28 -2.46 9.39
CA ASP A 305 10.76 -3.67 10.02
C ASP A 305 9.96 -4.51 9.03
N ALA A 306 9.32 -3.86 8.07
CA ALA A 306 8.56 -4.49 7.01
C ALA A 306 8.52 -3.64 5.74
N VAL A 307 8.00 -4.23 4.66
CA VAL A 307 7.82 -3.57 3.36
C VAL A 307 6.38 -3.74 2.88
N SER A 308 5.83 -2.72 2.25
CA SER A 308 4.50 -2.74 1.64
C SER A 308 4.61 -2.72 0.12
N ILE A 309 3.86 -3.61 -0.56
CA ILE A 309 3.88 -3.71 -2.02
C ILE A 309 2.54 -3.29 -2.62
N GLY A 310 2.56 -2.31 -3.53
CA GLY A 310 1.37 -1.80 -4.23
C GLY A 310 1.32 -2.24 -5.69
N LYS A 311 1.94 -1.49 -6.59
CA LYS A 311 1.88 -1.74 -8.05
C LYS A 311 2.24 -3.19 -8.43
N ALA A 312 3.20 -3.82 -7.75
CA ALA A 312 3.63 -5.18 -8.08
C ALA A 312 2.46 -6.18 -8.02
N TYR A 313 1.70 -6.19 -6.92
CA TYR A 313 0.58 -7.10 -6.82
C TYR A 313 -0.58 -6.75 -7.76
N LEU A 314 -0.79 -5.44 -8.05
CA LEU A 314 -1.84 -5.00 -8.98
C LEU A 314 -1.59 -5.50 -10.41
N TYR A 315 -0.33 -5.56 -10.84
CA TYR A 315 0.02 -6.20 -12.11
C TYR A 315 -0.34 -7.69 -12.10
N GLY A 316 -0.04 -8.39 -11.01
CA GLY A 316 -0.45 -9.78 -10.81
C GLY A 316 -1.97 -9.95 -10.83
N LEU A 317 -2.69 -9.12 -10.10
CA LEU A 317 -4.17 -9.13 -10.08
C LEU A 317 -4.73 -8.91 -11.49
N GLY A 318 -4.23 -7.92 -12.20
CA GLY A 318 -4.69 -7.61 -13.57
C GLY A 318 -4.37 -8.72 -14.58
N ALA A 319 -3.26 -9.42 -14.41
CA ALA A 319 -2.83 -10.50 -15.32
C ALA A 319 -3.54 -11.84 -15.06
N GLY A 320 -3.87 -12.17 -13.79
CA GLY A 320 -4.34 -13.52 -13.46
C GLY A 320 -5.20 -13.62 -12.20
N GLY A 321 -5.81 -12.54 -11.74
CA GLY A 321 -6.65 -12.55 -10.54
C GLY A 321 -5.86 -13.02 -9.31
N GLN A 322 -6.46 -13.86 -8.48
CA GLN A 322 -5.83 -14.41 -7.28
C GLN A 322 -4.51 -15.11 -7.58
N LYS A 323 -4.48 -16.00 -8.59
CA LYS A 323 -3.25 -16.72 -8.97
C LYS A 323 -2.13 -15.79 -9.41
N GLY A 324 -2.47 -14.69 -10.07
CA GLY A 324 -1.50 -13.66 -10.45
C GLY A 324 -0.90 -12.95 -9.24
N VAL A 325 -1.70 -12.64 -8.21
CA VAL A 325 -1.21 -12.07 -6.94
C VAL A 325 -0.32 -13.10 -6.21
N GLU A 326 -0.77 -14.35 -6.07
CA GLU A 326 0.00 -15.43 -5.46
C GLU A 326 1.37 -15.59 -6.13
N LEU A 327 1.40 -15.58 -7.47
CA LEU A 327 2.67 -15.68 -8.23
C LEU A 327 3.62 -14.52 -7.91
N VAL A 328 3.12 -13.30 -7.80
CA VAL A 328 3.97 -12.14 -7.44
C VAL A 328 4.52 -12.28 -6.03
N LEU A 329 3.71 -12.72 -5.06
CA LEU A 329 4.17 -12.96 -3.69
C LEU A 329 5.24 -14.05 -3.65
N GLU A 330 5.04 -15.15 -4.36
CA GLU A 330 6.00 -16.25 -4.47
C GLU A 330 7.31 -15.81 -5.15
N MET A 331 7.24 -15.08 -6.26
CA MET A 331 8.41 -14.55 -6.95
C MET A 331 9.25 -13.66 -6.02
N LEU A 332 8.63 -12.72 -5.32
CA LEU A 332 9.33 -11.82 -4.40
C LEU A 332 9.93 -12.59 -3.21
N ARG A 333 9.21 -13.58 -2.66
CA ARG A 333 9.72 -14.46 -1.61
C ARG A 333 10.95 -15.25 -2.08
N ASN A 334 10.87 -15.89 -3.24
CA ASN A 334 11.97 -16.67 -3.80
C ASN A 334 13.20 -15.79 -4.11
N GLU A 335 13.01 -14.56 -4.60
CA GLU A 335 14.09 -13.60 -4.81
C GLU A 335 14.70 -13.15 -3.47
N LEU A 336 13.89 -12.90 -2.44
CA LEU A 336 14.32 -12.54 -1.10
C LEU A 336 15.16 -13.66 -0.48
N GLU A 337 14.66 -14.89 -0.46
CA GLU A 337 15.36 -16.07 0.10
C GLU A 337 16.70 -16.32 -0.61
N ARG A 338 16.71 -16.25 -1.95
CA ARG A 338 17.94 -16.35 -2.74
C ARG A 338 18.92 -15.23 -2.38
N GLY A 339 18.43 -14.00 -2.26
CA GLY A 339 19.25 -12.86 -1.87
C GLY A 339 19.85 -13.02 -0.47
N MET A 340 19.06 -13.50 0.51
CA MET A 340 19.55 -13.81 1.86
C MET A 340 20.64 -14.88 1.86
N ALA A 341 20.43 -15.97 1.10
CA ALA A 341 21.44 -17.03 0.96
C ALA A 341 22.77 -16.49 0.40
N LEU A 342 22.70 -15.70 -0.69
CA LEU A 342 23.86 -15.08 -1.33
C LEU A 342 24.54 -14.03 -0.44
N LEU A 343 23.78 -13.38 0.43
CA LEU A 343 24.27 -12.40 1.38
C LEU A 343 24.92 -13.05 2.62
N GLY A 344 24.71 -14.34 2.82
CA GLY A 344 25.18 -15.09 4.00
C GLY A 344 24.35 -14.83 5.26
N VAL A 345 23.02 -14.60 5.09
CA VAL A 345 22.08 -14.27 6.18
C VAL A 345 20.98 -15.33 6.26
N SER A 346 20.85 -15.98 7.42
CA SER A 346 19.89 -17.08 7.64
C SER A 346 18.52 -16.64 8.18
N SER A 347 18.38 -15.41 8.69
CA SER A 347 17.08 -14.87 9.16
C SER A 347 17.01 -13.37 9.00
N ILE A 348 15.77 -12.86 8.85
CA ILE A 348 15.52 -11.40 8.78
C ILE A 348 16.06 -10.70 10.02
N SER A 349 15.95 -11.30 11.20
CA SER A 349 16.42 -10.73 12.46
C SER A 349 17.95 -10.52 12.53
N LYS A 350 18.72 -11.16 11.65
CA LYS A 350 20.17 -10.99 11.53
C LYS A 350 20.57 -9.95 10.48
N LEU A 351 19.62 -9.50 9.68
CA LEU A 351 19.87 -8.47 8.68
C LEU A 351 20.07 -7.11 9.37
N SER A 352 21.08 -6.37 8.93
CA SER A 352 21.44 -5.08 9.53
C SER A 352 22.20 -4.20 8.53
N ASN A 353 22.49 -2.96 8.91
CA ASN A 353 23.20 -1.99 8.08
C ASN A 353 24.61 -2.42 7.64
N LYS A 354 25.23 -3.42 8.28
CA LYS A 354 26.50 -3.99 7.81
C LYS A 354 26.42 -4.70 6.46
N TYR A 355 25.21 -5.05 6.00
CA TYR A 355 24.97 -5.75 4.74
C TYR A 355 24.59 -4.81 3.60
N ILE A 356 24.63 -3.49 3.85
CA ILE A 356 24.25 -2.49 2.84
C ILE A 356 25.15 -1.27 2.93
N GLN A 357 25.47 -0.68 1.78
CA GLN A 357 26.23 0.56 1.67
C GLN A 357 25.60 1.44 0.61
N LYS A 358 25.46 2.74 0.91
CA LYS A 358 25.08 3.73 -0.10
C LYS A 358 26.26 3.98 -1.02
N ARG A 359 26.03 3.97 -2.33
CA ARG A 359 27.04 4.37 -3.33
C ARG A 359 27.40 5.86 -3.14
N LEU A 360 28.67 6.15 -3.30
CA LEU A 360 29.19 7.53 -3.24
C LEU A 360 28.89 8.28 -4.53
#